data_d53083cb0a45874282d008f7188f2ac6
#
_entry.id   d53083cb0a45874282d008f7188f2ac6
#
_cell.length_a   1.000
_cell.length_b   1.000
_cell.length_c   1.000
_cell.angle_alpha   90.00
_cell.angle_beta   90.00
_cell.angle_gamma   90.00
#
_symmetry.space_group_name_H-M   'P 1'
#
loop_
_entity.id
_entity.type
_entity.pdbx_description
1 polymer ?
#
loop_
_entity_poly.entity_id
_entity_poly.type
_entity_poly.pdbx_seq_one_letter_code
_entity_poly.pdbx_strand_id
1 'polypeptide(L)'
;MDWHRLGDGDSEAGRRAGVLDLLRRAQVELGGSPVTGTRLLYRARDMLAATRQIEAAARAAGGGLLVGFQRAEKLHGEAATYRDLVAAGARVVAFGTGEPAEATGVRWVRLAEDHAAIQNQWLLVTEQPEPIAFVGFETSDPDRFGLVQVTDPRRSFTGFVTGDRRLVRAVAEHLETISRA
;
A
#
# COMPACT_ATOMS: atom_id res chain seq x y z
N MET A 1 13.67 -6.63 -6.00
CA MET A 1 13.52 -5.18 -5.63
C MET A 1 13.49 -5.09 -4.12
N ASP A 2 14.40 -4.36 -3.52
CA ASP A 2 14.46 -4.24 -2.05
C ASP A 2 13.52 -3.12 -1.58
N TRP A 3 12.29 -3.50 -1.29
CA TRP A 3 11.24 -2.59 -0.79
C TRP A 3 11.45 -2.18 0.67
N HIS A 4 12.37 -2.86 1.39
CA HIS A 4 12.59 -2.66 2.82
C HIS A 4 13.31 -1.35 3.14
N ARG A 5 14.08 -0.81 2.20
CA ARG A 5 14.91 0.39 2.41
C ARG A 5 14.23 1.72 2.18
N LEU A 6 12.92 1.74 1.93
CA LEU A 6 12.20 2.96 1.56
C LEU A 6 11.89 3.88 2.73
N GLY A 7 11.99 3.37 3.96
CA GLY A 7 11.78 4.14 5.19
C GLY A 7 13.06 4.60 5.91
N ASP A 8 14.24 4.15 5.45
CA ASP A 8 15.50 4.26 6.19
C ASP A 8 16.20 5.64 6.11
N GLY A 9 15.51 6.67 5.65
CA GLY A 9 16.09 8.02 5.63
C GLY A 9 15.99 8.71 6.99
N ASP A 10 17.11 9.20 7.54
CA ASP A 10 17.17 9.96 8.79
C ASP A 10 16.41 11.29 8.76
N SER A 11 15.87 11.70 7.61
CA SER A 11 15.12 12.93 7.43
C SER A 11 13.92 12.75 6.50
N GLU A 12 12.92 13.62 6.62
CA GLU A 12 11.77 13.66 5.70
C GLU A 12 12.20 13.81 4.23
N ALA A 13 13.19 14.65 3.96
CA ALA A 13 13.74 14.86 2.61
C ALA A 13 14.41 13.57 2.08
N GLY A 14 15.14 12.85 2.93
CA GLY A 14 15.75 11.56 2.61
C GLY A 14 14.71 10.51 2.25
N ARG A 15 13.64 10.40 3.05
CA ARG A 15 12.54 9.46 2.78
C ARG A 15 11.80 9.78 1.46
N ARG A 16 11.58 11.07 1.16
CA ARG A 16 11.01 11.49 -0.14
C ARG A 16 11.91 11.15 -1.32
N ALA A 17 13.21 11.36 -1.19
CA ALA A 17 14.17 10.98 -2.22
C ALA A 17 14.19 9.47 -2.46
N GLY A 18 13.98 8.67 -1.42
CA GLY A 18 13.91 7.21 -1.47
C GLY A 18 12.86 6.68 -2.43
N VAL A 19 11.68 7.32 -2.53
CA VAL A 19 10.63 6.91 -3.48
C VAL A 19 11.05 7.13 -4.93
N LEU A 20 11.69 8.25 -5.24
CA LEU A 20 12.23 8.49 -6.59
C LEU A 20 13.33 7.51 -6.94
N ASP A 21 14.20 7.21 -5.99
CA ASP A 21 15.26 6.24 -6.16
C ASP A 21 14.72 4.81 -6.34
N LEU A 22 13.65 4.46 -5.63
CA LEU A 22 12.92 3.21 -5.87
C LEU A 22 12.43 3.12 -7.31
N LEU A 23 11.73 4.15 -7.80
CA LEU A 23 11.22 4.14 -9.16
C LEU A 23 12.33 4.05 -10.19
N ARG A 24 13.48 4.69 -9.97
CA ARG A 24 14.65 4.56 -10.82
C ARG A 24 15.23 3.15 -10.81
N ARG A 25 15.38 2.55 -9.63
CA ARG A 25 15.84 1.17 -9.51
C ARG A 25 14.86 0.20 -10.15
N ALA A 26 13.56 0.37 -9.89
CA ALA A 26 12.53 -0.41 -10.54
C ALA A 26 12.61 -0.33 -12.07
N GLN A 27 12.82 0.85 -12.61
CA GLN A 27 13.00 1.04 -14.05
C GLN A 27 14.20 0.23 -14.58
N VAL A 28 15.34 0.28 -13.89
CA VAL A 28 16.55 -0.47 -14.29
C VAL A 28 16.32 -1.99 -14.21
N GLU A 29 15.78 -2.48 -13.09
CA GLU A 29 15.51 -3.92 -12.88
C GLU A 29 14.45 -4.46 -13.85
N LEU A 30 13.50 -3.62 -14.26
CA LEU A 30 12.45 -3.96 -15.21
C LEU A 30 12.85 -3.75 -16.68
N GLY A 31 14.15 -3.72 -16.97
CA GLY A 31 14.71 -3.69 -18.32
C GLY A 31 14.96 -2.31 -18.90
N GLY A 32 15.10 -1.28 -18.03
CA GLY A 32 15.54 0.07 -18.44
C GLY A 32 14.50 0.90 -19.19
N SER A 33 13.35 0.33 -19.54
CA SER A 33 12.27 1.09 -20.21
C SER A 33 11.59 2.04 -19.23
N PRO A 34 11.21 3.25 -19.65
CA PRO A 34 10.47 4.18 -18.79
C PRO A 34 9.24 3.53 -18.19
N VAL A 35 8.99 3.79 -16.91
CA VAL A 35 7.76 3.40 -16.22
C VAL A 35 6.64 4.32 -16.70
N THR A 36 5.60 3.77 -17.30
CA THR A 36 4.49 4.51 -17.85
C THR A 36 3.27 4.52 -16.93
N GLY A 37 2.39 5.51 -17.08
CA GLY A 37 1.15 5.56 -16.27
C GLY A 37 1.41 5.68 -14.76
N THR A 38 2.57 6.26 -14.37
CA THR A 38 2.95 6.44 -12.97
C THR A 38 2.86 7.90 -12.58
N ARG A 39 2.20 8.17 -11.44
CA ARG A 39 2.04 9.51 -10.88
C ARG A 39 2.50 9.55 -9.43
N LEU A 40 3.36 10.51 -9.10
CA LEU A 40 3.82 10.76 -7.73
C LEU A 40 2.71 11.42 -6.90
N LEU A 41 2.64 11.06 -5.63
CA LEU A 41 1.67 11.55 -4.66
C LEU A 41 2.41 12.07 -3.42
N TYR A 42 2.00 13.25 -2.95
CA TYR A 42 2.63 13.92 -1.80
C TYR A 42 1.63 14.37 -0.74
N ARG A 43 0.32 14.19 -1.00
CA ARG A 43 -0.73 14.63 -0.07
C ARG A 43 -1.59 13.43 0.32
N ALA A 44 -1.92 13.32 1.59
CA ALA A 44 -2.77 12.25 2.10
C ALA A 44 -4.09 12.13 1.34
N ARG A 45 -4.73 13.26 0.98
CA ARG A 45 -5.97 13.25 0.20
C ARG A 45 -5.84 12.60 -1.17
N ASP A 46 -4.69 12.80 -1.85
CA ASP A 46 -4.43 12.24 -3.18
C ASP A 46 -4.15 10.74 -3.07
N MET A 47 -3.52 10.32 -1.97
CA MET A 47 -3.30 8.91 -1.63
C MET A 47 -4.62 8.21 -1.29
N LEU A 48 -5.48 8.83 -0.48
CA LEU A 48 -6.83 8.31 -0.22
C LEU A 48 -7.64 8.18 -1.51
N ALA A 49 -7.57 9.16 -2.40
CA ALA A 49 -8.25 9.08 -3.70
C ALA A 49 -7.75 7.90 -4.55
N ALA A 50 -6.43 7.68 -4.60
CA ALA A 50 -5.83 6.53 -5.27
C ALA A 50 -6.27 5.20 -4.65
N THR A 51 -6.31 5.11 -3.31
CA THR A 51 -6.81 3.94 -2.59
C THR A 51 -8.26 3.63 -2.98
N ARG A 52 -9.14 4.64 -2.92
CA ARG A 52 -10.56 4.47 -3.27
C ARG A 52 -10.76 4.09 -4.75
N GLN A 53 -9.92 4.57 -5.64
CA GLN A 53 -9.93 4.16 -7.05
C GLN A 53 -9.61 2.67 -7.22
N ILE A 54 -8.59 2.17 -6.52
CA ILE A 54 -8.19 0.76 -6.57
C ILE A 54 -9.27 -0.14 -5.96
N GLU A 55 -9.81 0.25 -4.81
CA GLU A 55 -10.91 -0.46 -4.16
C GLU A 55 -12.16 -0.54 -5.05
N ALA A 56 -12.52 0.57 -5.70
CA ALA A 56 -13.64 0.61 -6.63
C ALA A 56 -13.41 -0.29 -7.85
N ALA A 57 -12.19 -0.34 -8.39
CA ALA A 57 -11.82 -1.22 -9.50
C ALA A 57 -11.93 -2.69 -9.10
N ALA A 58 -11.38 -3.07 -7.94
CA ALA A 58 -11.48 -4.43 -7.41
C ALA A 58 -12.93 -4.85 -7.16
N ARG A 59 -13.75 -3.94 -6.60
CA ARG A 59 -15.20 -4.16 -6.39
C ARG A 59 -15.94 -4.41 -7.70
N ALA A 60 -15.72 -3.57 -8.70
CA ALA A 60 -16.43 -3.66 -9.99
C ALA A 60 -16.09 -4.95 -10.75
N ALA A 61 -14.88 -5.45 -10.61
CA ALA A 61 -14.43 -6.67 -11.27
C ALA A 61 -14.71 -7.96 -10.47
N GLY A 62 -15.10 -7.88 -9.19
CA GLY A 62 -15.06 -9.02 -8.28
C GLY A 62 -13.65 -9.62 -8.16
N GLY A 63 -12.63 -8.79 -8.38
CA GLY A 63 -11.23 -9.19 -8.53
C GLY A 63 -10.47 -9.35 -7.21
N GLY A 64 -9.17 -9.69 -7.34
CA GLY A 64 -8.27 -9.76 -6.19
C GLY A 64 -7.80 -8.37 -5.74
N LEU A 65 -7.73 -8.15 -4.43
CA LEU A 65 -7.14 -6.97 -3.82
C LEU A 65 -6.14 -7.40 -2.74
N LEU A 66 -4.88 -6.98 -2.87
CA LEU A 66 -3.89 -7.12 -1.82
C LEU A 66 -3.68 -5.76 -1.17
N VAL A 67 -3.69 -5.71 0.17
CA VAL A 67 -3.62 -4.45 0.91
C VAL A 67 -2.80 -4.55 2.19
N GLY A 68 -1.86 -3.61 2.37
CA GLY A 68 -1.06 -3.47 3.58
C GLY A 68 -1.68 -2.45 4.54
N PHE A 69 -2.09 -2.89 5.73
CA PHE A 69 -2.70 -2.04 6.75
C PHE A 69 -1.73 -1.58 7.84
N GLN A 70 -0.54 -2.10 7.89
CA GLN A 70 0.40 -1.92 9.00
C GLN A 70 -0.10 -2.55 10.31
N ARG A 71 -1.29 -2.20 10.81
CA ARG A 71 -1.91 -2.69 12.05
C ARG A 71 -3.37 -3.04 11.82
N ALA A 72 -3.85 -4.05 12.56
CA ALA A 72 -5.23 -4.52 12.49
C ALA A 72 -6.27 -3.43 12.85
N GLU A 73 -5.92 -2.51 13.75
CA GLU A 73 -6.78 -1.40 14.16
C GLU A 73 -7.13 -0.47 12.99
N LYS A 74 -6.24 -0.34 12.00
CA LYS A 74 -6.52 0.46 10.79
C LYS A 74 -7.56 -0.21 9.89
N LEU A 75 -7.56 -1.55 9.81
CA LEU A 75 -8.62 -2.28 9.13
C LEU A 75 -9.96 -2.07 9.83
N HIS A 76 -9.99 -2.00 11.18
CA HIS A 76 -11.21 -1.74 11.92
C HIS A 76 -11.90 -0.43 11.49
N GLY A 77 -11.13 0.65 11.33
CA GLY A 77 -11.65 1.94 10.83
C GLY A 77 -12.25 1.88 9.42
N GLU A 78 -11.87 0.89 8.63
CA GLU A 78 -12.31 0.68 7.24
C GLU A 78 -13.23 -0.55 7.09
N ALA A 79 -13.64 -1.18 8.20
CA ALA A 79 -14.32 -2.47 8.20
C ALA A 79 -15.58 -2.49 7.33
N ALA A 80 -16.36 -1.41 7.30
CA ALA A 80 -17.54 -1.31 6.46
C ALA A 80 -17.18 -1.38 4.97
N THR A 81 -16.20 -0.60 4.53
CA THR A 81 -15.70 -0.60 3.14
C THR A 81 -15.26 -1.99 2.71
N TYR A 82 -14.51 -2.68 3.57
CA TYR A 82 -13.96 -3.99 3.23
C TYR A 82 -15.02 -5.11 3.28
N ARG A 83 -16.01 -5.04 4.16
CA ARG A 83 -17.21 -5.92 4.10
C ARG A 83 -17.97 -5.74 2.78
N ASP A 84 -18.16 -4.50 2.34
CA ASP A 84 -18.84 -4.21 1.08
C ASP A 84 -18.07 -4.72 -0.14
N LEU A 85 -16.73 -4.62 -0.12
CA LEU A 85 -15.87 -5.20 -1.17
C LEU A 85 -16.04 -6.71 -1.27
N VAL A 86 -15.97 -7.42 -0.13
CA VAL A 86 -16.14 -8.88 -0.07
C VAL A 86 -17.56 -9.28 -0.47
N ALA A 87 -18.58 -8.55 -0.01
CA ALA A 87 -19.97 -8.80 -0.39
C ALA A 87 -20.21 -8.61 -1.90
N ALA A 88 -19.47 -7.72 -2.54
CA ALA A 88 -19.48 -7.54 -4.00
C ALA A 88 -18.66 -8.59 -4.77
N GLY A 89 -18.09 -9.59 -4.09
CA GLY A 89 -17.35 -10.69 -4.70
C GLY A 89 -15.83 -10.47 -4.80
N ALA A 90 -15.29 -9.36 -4.29
CA ALA A 90 -13.86 -9.14 -4.28
C ALA A 90 -13.14 -10.09 -3.30
N ARG A 91 -12.01 -10.65 -3.74
CA ARG A 91 -11.14 -11.47 -2.89
C ARG A 91 -10.06 -10.59 -2.27
N VAL A 92 -10.23 -10.27 -1.01
CA VAL A 92 -9.32 -9.36 -0.31
C VAL A 92 -8.36 -10.12 0.58
N VAL A 93 -7.06 -9.85 0.42
CA VAL A 93 -5.99 -10.29 1.33
C VAL A 93 -5.35 -9.06 1.93
N ALA A 94 -5.42 -8.96 3.24
CA ALA A 94 -4.87 -7.84 3.99
C ALA A 94 -3.70 -8.30 4.88
N PHE A 95 -2.72 -7.43 5.04
CA PHE A 95 -1.48 -7.70 5.77
C PHE A 95 -1.29 -6.67 6.87
N GLY A 96 -0.90 -7.11 8.06
CA GLY A 96 -0.59 -6.20 9.15
C GLY A 96 -0.22 -6.94 10.44
N THR A 97 0.23 -6.18 11.45
CA THR A 97 0.46 -6.70 12.80
C THR A 97 -0.84 -6.75 13.59
N GLY A 98 -0.89 -7.55 14.63
CA GLY A 98 -2.08 -7.73 15.46
C GLY A 98 -3.15 -8.63 14.82
N GLU A 99 -4.33 -8.67 15.45
CA GLU A 99 -5.48 -9.44 14.99
C GLU A 99 -6.69 -8.51 14.80
N PRO A 100 -7.44 -8.63 13.68
CA PRO A 100 -8.67 -7.88 13.50
C PRO A 100 -9.71 -8.24 14.56
N ALA A 101 -10.31 -7.22 15.18
CA ALA A 101 -11.36 -7.41 16.19
C ALA A 101 -12.70 -7.86 15.58
N GLU A 102 -12.90 -7.64 14.28
CA GLU A 102 -14.16 -7.94 13.58
C GLU A 102 -13.93 -8.82 12.36
N ALA A 103 -14.87 -9.73 12.13
CA ALA A 103 -14.91 -10.51 10.91
C ALA A 103 -15.41 -9.64 9.74
N THR A 104 -14.52 -9.31 8.82
CA THR A 104 -14.82 -8.54 7.60
C THR A 104 -14.98 -9.42 6.36
N GLY A 105 -14.72 -10.73 6.47
CA GLY A 105 -14.59 -11.64 5.33
C GLY A 105 -13.25 -11.48 4.57
N VAL A 106 -12.38 -10.57 5.02
CA VAL A 106 -11.04 -10.37 4.50
C VAL A 106 -10.13 -11.49 5.02
N ARG A 107 -9.31 -12.05 4.14
CA ARG A 107 -8.22 -12.93 4.56
C ARG A 107 -7.12 -12.07 5.19
N TRP A 108 -6.98 -12.14 6.51
CA TRP A 108 -5.91 -11.47 7.22
C TRP A 108 -4.63 -12.31 7.26
N VAL A 109 -3.51 -11.69 6.94
CA VAL A 109 -2.17 -12.26 7.09
C VAL A 109 -1.47 -11.48 8.20
N ARG A 110 -1.34 -12.12 9.35
CA ARG A 110 -0.65 -11.53 10.49
C ARG A 110 0.84 -11.53 10.25
N LEU A 111 1.46 -10.39 10.46
CA LEU A 111 2.90 -10.19 10.40
C LEU A 111 3.50 -10.01 11.81
N ALA A 112 4.78 -10.31 11.96
CA ALA A 112 5.50 -10.06 13.20
C ALA A 112 5.56 -8.55 13.50
N GLU A 113 5.59 -8.18 14.79
CA GLU A 113 5.59 -6.77 15.22
C GLU A 113 6.81 -5.98 14.70
N ASP A 114 7.92 -6.66 14.49
CA ASP A 114 9.18 -6.12 13.97
C ASP A 114 9.31 -6.23 12.44
N HIS A 115 8.25 -6.64 11.75
CA HIS A 115 8.28 -6.82 10.30
C HIS A 115 8.46 -5.49 9.58
N ALA A 116 9.70 -5.12 9.28
CA ALA A 116 10.09 -3.82 8.72
C ALA A 116 9.38 -3.46 7.40
N ALA A 117 8.95 -4.47 6.64
CA ALA A 117 8.40 -4.29 5.29
C ALA A 117 7.11 -3.47 5.22
N ILE A 118 6.39 -3.29 6.34
CA ILE A 118 5.09 -2.61 6.32
C ILE A 118 4.93 -1.52 7.37
N GLN A 119 5.89 -1.30 8.25
CA GLN A 119 5.71 -0.38 9.39
C GLN A 119 5.30 1.04 8.97
N ASN A 120 5.85 1.54 7.85
CA ASN A 120 5.56 2.87 7.33
C ASN A 120 4.94 2.85 5.93
N GLN A 121 4.53 1.65 5.47
CA GLN A 121 4.06 1.47 4.11
C GLN A 121 2.54 1.38 4.05
N TRP A 122 2.00 1.98 3.01
CA TRP A 122 0.60 1.91 2.65
C TRP A 122 0.52 1.37 1.21
N LEU A 123 0.14 0.12 1.06
CA LEU A 123 0.21 -0.62 -0.19
C LEU A 123 -1.17 -1.14 -0.58
N LEU A 124 -1.56 -0.91 -1.83
CA LEU A 124 -2.72 -1.55 -2.45
C LEU A 124 -2.37 -1.97 -3.86
N VAL A 125 -2.83 -3.15 -4.24
CA VAL A 125 -2.70 -3.62 -5.63
C VAL A 125 -3.88 -4.47 -6.04
N THR A 126 -4.37 -4.22 -7.25
CA THR A 126 -5.28 -5.10 -7.99
C THR A 126 -4.77 -5.28 -9.41
N GLU A 127 -4.97 -6.49 -9.96
CA GLU A 127 -4.59 -6.79 -11.34
C GLU A 127 -5.79 -6.80 -12.28
N GLN A 128 -7.02 -6.68 -11.74
CA GLN A 128 -8.27 -6.75 -12.50
C GLN A 128 -9.20 -5.58 -12.15
N PRO A 129 -9.97 -5.06 -13.13
CA PRO A 129 -9.97 -5.40 -14.57
C PRO A 129 -8.72 -4.86 -15.28
N GLU A 130 -8.13 -3.79 -14.77
CA GLU A 130 -6.87 -3.21 -15.21
C GLU A 130 -5.88 -3.18 -14.03
N PRO A 131 -4.62 -3.54 -14.29
CA PRO A 131 -3.61 -3.54 -13.24
C PRO A 131 -3.36 -2.13 -12.72
N ILE A 132 -3.47 -1.96 -11.40
CA ILE A 132 -3.16 -0.70 -10.73
C ILE A 132 -2.58 -0.99 -9.35
N ALA A 133 -1.51 -0.29 -8.99
CA ALA A 133 -0.91 -0.34 -7.67
C ALA A 133 -0.71 1.06 -7.10
N PHE A 134 -0.88 1.15 -5.80
CA PHE A 134 -0.51 2.30 -4.99
C PHE A 134 0.55 1.88 -3.98
N VAL A 135 1.60 2.68 -3.87
CA VAL A 135 2.67 2.53 -2.89
C VAL A 135 2.87 3.88 -2.21
N GLY A 136 2.60 3.91 -0.92
CA GLY A 136 2.72 5.12 -0.09
C GLY A 136 3.58 4.87 1.13
N PHE A 137 4.24 5.93 1.58
CA PHE A 137 5.06 5.93 2.78
C PHE A 137 4.70 7.13 3.63
N GLU A 138 4.58 6.92 4.93
CA GLU A 138 4.58 8.01 5.89
C GLU A 138 6.01 8.50 6.06
N THR A 139 6.23 9.80 5.84
CA THR A 139 7.54 10.44 5.99
C THR A 139 7.65 11.22 7.30
N SER A 140 6.54 11.47 7.98
CA SER A 140 6.53 11.92 9.37
C SER A 140 6.86 10.76 10.32
N ASP A 141 7.25 11.10 11.55
CA ASP A 141 7.48 10.10 12.60
C ASP A 141 6.15 9.41 12.97
N PRO A 142 5.98 8.11 12.67
CA PRO A 142 4.72 7.39 12.93
C PRO A 142 4.42 7.27 14.42
N ASP A 143 5.43 7.20 15.28
CA ASP A 143 5.26 7.05 16.72
C ASP A 143 4.70 8.33 17.34
N ARG A 144 4.94 9.47 16.70
CA ARG A 144 4.44 10.77 17.14
C ARG A 144 2.94 10.93 16.97
N PHE A 145 2.34 10.26 15.99
CA PHE A 145 0.95 10.49 15.60
C PHE A 145 0.00 9.35 15.95
N GLY A 146 0.50 8.17 16.25
CA GLY A 146 -0.31 7.02 16.67
C GLY A 146 -1.50 6.75 15.74
N LEU A 147 -2.72 6.79 16.31
CA LEU A 147 -3.99 6.60 15.57
C LEU A 147 -4.62 7.91 15.08
N VAL A 148 -3.90 9.01 15.07
CA VAL A 148 -4.40 10.28 14.51
C VAL A 148 -4.77 10.09 13.03
N GLN A 149 -5.84 10.75 12.61
CA GLN A 149 -6.35 10.61 11.25
C GLN A 149 -5.26 10.88 10.20
N VAL A 150 -5.27 10.11 9.13
CA VAL A 150 -4.31 10.21 8.03
C VAL A 150 -4.29 11.61 7.38
N THR A 151 -5.41 12.33 7.46
CA THR A 151 -5.57 13.70 6.95
C THR A 151 -5.05 14.78 7.87
N ASP A 152 -4.52 14.44 9.06
CA ASP A 152 -3.91 15.44 9.97
C ASP A 152 -2.79 16.20 9.22
N PRO A 153 -2.82 17.55 9.21
CA PRO A 153 -1.86 18.34 8.44
C PRO A 153 -0.40 18.22 8.92
N ARG A 154 -0.19 17.68 10.12
CA ARG A 154 1.15 17.44 10.68
C ARG A 154 1.78 16.15 10.13
N ARG A 155 0.97 15.28 9.51
CA ARG A 155 1.46 14.05 8.88
C ARG A 155 1.91 14.33 7.46
N SER A 156 3.05 13.81 7.09
CA SER A 156 3.60 13.90 5.74
C SER A 156 3.76 12.53 5.10
N PHE A 157 3.54 12.49 3.81
CA PHE A 157 3.54 11.27 3.02
C PHE A 157 4.25 11.49 1.70
N THR A 158 4.74 10.40 1.13
CA THR A 158 5.19 10.34 -0.26
C THR A 158 4.83 8.99 -0.84
N GLY A 159 4.58 8.93 -2.14
CA GLY A 159 4.20 7.67 -2.79
C GLY A 159 3.97 7.85 -4.27
N PHE A 160 3.46 6.79 -4.87
CA PHE A 160 3.03 6.81 -6.27
C PHE A 160 1.85 5.88 -6.51
N VAL A 161 1.09 6.17 -7.55
CA VAL A 161 0.12 5.26 -8.16
C VAL A 161 0.59 4.94 -9.57
N THR A 162 0.43 3.69 -9.98
CA THR A 162 0.92 3.22 -11.29
C THR A 162 -0.04 2.24 -11.93
N GLY A 163 -0.18 2.35 -13.26
CA GLY A 163 -0.78 1.35 -14.13
C GLY A 163 0.25 0.58 -14.96
N ASP A 164 1.55 0.79 -14.76
CA ASP A 164 2.59 0.00 -15.44
C ASP A 164 2.53 -1.45 -14.97
N ARG A 165 2.17 -2.37 -15.86
CA ARG A 165 1.95 -3.79 -15.54
C ARG A 165 3.15 -4.46 -14.87
N ARG A 166 4.37 -4.07 -15.25
CA ARG A 166 5.60 -4.64 -14.67
C ARG A 166 5.75 -4.21 -13.22
N LEU A 167 5.49 -2.93 -12.94
CA LEU A 167 5.59 -2.38 -11.59
C LEU A 167 4.44 -2.88 -10.70
N VAL A 168 3.21 -2.93 -11.24
CA VAL A 168 2.06 -3.54 -10.52
C VAL A 168 2.36 -4.97 -10.12
N ARG A 169 2.88 -5.78 -11.05
CA ARG A 169 3.26 -7.15 -10.77
C ARG A 169 4.36 -7.26 -9.71
N ALA A 170 5.38 -6.40 -9.77
CA ALA A 170 6.44 -6.37 -8.77
C ALA A 170 5.91 -6.05 -7.36
N VAL A 171 4.93 -5.15 -7.23
CA VAL A 171 4.25 -4.86 -5.96
C VAL A 171 3.43 -6.07 -5.50
N ALA A 172 2.69 -6.71 -6.39
CA ALA A 172 1.90 -7.90 -6.05
C ALA A 172 2.80 -9.05 -5.57
N GLU A 173 3.86 -9.37 -6.29
CA GLU A 173 4.83 -10.40 -5.93
C GLU A 173 5.50 -10.13 -4.57
N HIS A 174 5.81 -8.86 -4.27
CA HIS A 174 6.33 -8.47 -2.97
C HIS A 174 5.34 -8.80 -1.85
N LEU A 175 4.07 -8.40 -1.98
CA LEU A 175 3.04 -8.69 -0.99
C LEU A 175 2.77 -10.21 -0.86
N GLU A 176 2.77 -10.94 -1.97
CA GLU A 176 2.63 -12.40 -1.94
C GLU A 176 3.80 -13.09 -1.23
N THR A 177 5.02 -12.58 -1.40
CA THR A 177 6.21 -13.11 -0.72
C THR A 177 6.07 -12.92 0.80
N ILE A 178 5.63 -11.74 1.23
CA ILE A 178 5.35 -11.44 2.65
C ILE A 178 4.29 -12.41 3.20
N SER A 179 3.30 -12.80 2.39
CA SER A 179 2.22 -13.69 2.84
C SER A 179 2.63 -15.14 3.07
N ARG A 180 3.81 -15.53 2.60
CA ARG A 180 4.33 -16.91 2.67
C ARG A 180 5.42 -17.09 3.73
N ALA A 181 5.94 -16.00 4.24
CA ALA A 181 6.97 -15.98 5.28
C ALA A 181 6.36 -16.07 6.68
#